data_9c8761905cfa1933c63bb08acf33a49e
#
_entry.id   9c8761905cfa1933c63bb08acf33a49e
#
_cell.length_a   1.000
_cell.length_b   1.000
_cell.length_c   1.000
_cell.angle_alpha   90.00
_cell.angle_beta   90.00
_cell.angle_gamma   90.00
#
_symmetry.space_group_name_H-M   'P 1'
#
loop_
_entity.id
_entity.type
_entity.pdbx_description
1 polymer ?
#
loop_
_entity_poly.entity_id
_entity_poly.type
_entity_poly.pdbx_seq_one_letter_code
_entity_poly.pdbx_strand_id
1 'polypeptide(L)'
;MGLSLVVPLFGPPAAGKTTLTMLLGEGQGRRVFRLREHVPHEVLSKTASDSQRLGWIDDRIVEAGLRHYLRTVFNDPDANTVLLDNFPGSADQVALLLSVLRKLEPACRVEAIEVHTDMRTLKQRAQNRKVCHRCERDPISDPRLPAIPRPGNAWACSRCGGLLHPRRGDSPRLLKARSKRYQNVAAGIRAGFTAAGVEVTCLDTTTTIEGAAKLLAPLLISGSPVR
;
A
#
# COMPACT_ATOMS: atom_id res chain seq x y z
N MET A 1 1.11 -2.85 25.55
CA MET A 1 1.53 -3.84 24.53
C MET A 1 2.13 -3.04 23.38
N GLY A 2 3.25 -3.42 22.83
CA GLY A 2 3.87 -2.70 21.71
C GLY A 2 3.47 -3.31 20.35
N LEU A 3 4.01 -2.77 19.28
CA LEU A 3 3.84 -3.26 17.91
C LEU A 3 4.29 -4.72 17.80
N SER A 4 3.36 -5.63 17.50
CA SER A 4 3.61 -7.08 17.45
C SER A 4 3.60 -7.64 16.03
N LEU A 5 2.98 -6.91 15.07
CA LEU A 5 2.83 -7.37 13.70
C LEU A 5 3.00 -6.25 12.69
N VAL A 6 3.81 -6.49 11.66
CA VAL A 6 3.91 -5.65 10.47
C VAL A 6 3.52 -6.46 9.24
N VAL A 7 2.59 -5.93 8.45
CA VAL A 7 2.04 -6.59 7.27
C VAL A 7 2.35 -5.77 6.01
N PRO A 8 3.44 -6.07 5.31
CA PRO A 8 3.71 -5.49 4.00
C PRO A 8 2.71 -5.99 2.95
N LEU A 9 2.02 -5.06 2.26
CA LEU A 9 1.14 -5.37 1.13
C LEU A 9 1.76 -4.85 -0.16
N PHE A 10 2.16 -5.75 -1.04
CA PHE A 10 2.73 -5.41 -2.34
C PHE A 10 1.98 -6.14 -3.47
N GLY A 11 2.23 -5.78 -4.72
CA GLY A 11 1.50 -6.33 -5.86
C GLY A 11 1.37 -5.32 -7.00
N PRO A 12 0.79 -5.72 -8.14
CA PRO A 12 0.67 -4.84 -9.30
C PRO A 12 -0.24 -3.62 -9.04
N PRO A 13 -0.11 -2.55 -9.83
CA PRO A 13 -1.02 -1.41 -9.73
C PRO A 13 -2.47 -1.86 -9.99
N ALA A 14 -3.42 -1.22 -9.32
CA ALA A 14 -4.86 -1.54 -9.38
C ALA A 14 -5.28 -2.92 -8.83
N ALA A 15 -4.38 -3.70 -8.19
CA ALA A 15 -4.75 -4.97 -7.54
C ALA A 15 -5.62 -4.81 -6.27
N GLY A 16 -5.86 -3.60 -5.79
CA GLY A 16 -6.74 -3.36 -4.63
C GLY A 16 -6.02 -3.17 -3.30
N LYS A 17 -4.68 -3.09 -3.26
CA LYS A 17 -3.89 -2.93 -2.02
C LYS A 17 -4.40 -1.81 -1.10
N THR A 18 -4.57 -0.61 -1.64
CA THR A 18 -5.04 0.54 -0.85
C THR A 18 -6.46 0.33 -0.31
N THR A 19 -7.34 -0.30 -1.08
CA THR A 19 -8.69 -0.63 -0.60
C THR A 19 -8.63 -1.67 0.52
N LEU A 20 -7.78 -2.70 0.38
CA LEU A 20 -7.52 -3.68 1.44
C LEU A 20 -7.01 -2.99 2.71
N THR A 21 -6.00 -2.12 2.60
CA THR A 21 -5.46 -1.42 3.77
C THR A 21 -6.45 -0.44 4.40
N MET A 22 -7.39 0.11 3.63
CA MET A 22 -8.50 0.90 4.18
C MET A 22 -9.46 0.02 4.99
N LEU A 23 -9.93 -1.09 4.40
CA LEU A 23 -10.86 -2.00 5.06
C LEU A 23 -10.27 -2.67 6.31
N LEU A 24 -9.01 -3.06 6.24
CA LEU A 24 -8.31 -3.73 7.34
C LEU A 24 -7.81 -2.76 8.40
N GLY A 25 -7.50 -1.52 8.03
CA GLY A 25 -6.94 -0.50 8.91
C GLY A 25 -7.95 0.15 9.86
N GLU A 26 -9.25 -0.07 9.66
CA GLU A 26 -10.33 0.45 10.53
C GLU A 26 -10.45 -0.31 11.86
N GLY A 27 -9.71 -1.41 12.05
CA GLY A 27 -9.73 -2.20 13.29
C GLY A 27 -8.94 -1.55 14.43
N GLN A 28 -9.36 -1.83 15.68
CA GLN A 28 -8.62 -1.41 16.88
C GLN A 28 -7.16 -1.89 16.85
N GLY A 29 -6.26 -1.04 17.29
CA GLY A 29 -4.83 -1.35 17.36
C GLY A 29 -4.11 -1.35 16.02
N ARG A 30 -4.79 -1.05 14.93
CA ARG A 30 -4.21 -1.07 13.59
C ARG A 30 -3.83 0.33 13.11
N ARG A 31 -2.68 0.41 12.42
CA ARG A 31 -2.19 1.63 11.79
C ARG A 31 -1.81 1.32 10.34
N VAL A 32 -1.91 2.30 9.47
CA VAL A 32 -1.58 2.15 8.04
C VAL A 32 -0.45 3.10 7.68
N PHE A 33 0.65 2.54 7.21
CA PHE A 33 1.75 3.31 6.63
C PHE A 33 1.52 3.50 5.13
N ARG A 34 1.56 4.73 4.68
CA ARG A 34 1.58 5.13 3.27
C ARG A 34 2.79 6.01 3.03
N LEU A 35 3.78 5.49 2.34
CA LEU A 35 5.08 6.16 2.18
C LEU A 35 4.96 7.64 1.82
N ARG A 36 4.07 8.01 0.89
CA ARG A 36 3.90 9.39 0.45
C ARG A 36 3.40 10.36 1.53
N GLU A 37 2.83 9.87 2.61
CA GLU A 37 2.39 10.69 3.76
C GLU A 37 3.59 11.12 4.63
N HIS A 38 4.73 10.45 4.46
CA HIS A 38 5.94 10.62 5.27
C HIS A 38 7.13 11.12 4.45
N VAL A 39 6.89 11.58 3.22
CA VAL A 39 7.91 12.11 2.31
C VAL A 39 7.70 13.62 2.15
N PRO A 40 8.77 14.43 2.24
CA PRO A 40 8.67 15.86 2.04
C PRO A 40 8.04 16.23 0.69
N HIS A 41 7.19 17.24 0.70
CA HIS A 41 6.44 17.70 -0.47
C HIS A 41 7.35 18.05 -1.66
N GLU A 42 8.51 18.63 -1.39
CA GLU A 42 9.51 19.00 -2.40
C GLU A 42 10.06 17.79 -3.15
N VAL A 43 10.24 16.66 -2.44
CA VAL A 43 10.68 15.41 -3.03
C VAL A 43 9.57 14.82 -3.91
N LEU A 44 8.33 14.84 -3.43
CA LEU A 44 7.18 14.37 -4.19
C LEU A 44 6.99 15.16 -5.49
N SER A 45 7.16 16.50 -5.44
CA SER A 45 7.02 17.35 -6.64
C SER A 45 8.07 17.01 -7.70
N LYS A 46 9.32 16.84 -7.29
CA LYS A 46 10.42 16.46 -8.20
C LYS A 46 10.20 15.09 -8.83
N THR A 47 9.69 14.11 -8.04
CA THR A 47 9.44 12.75 -8.55
C THR A 47 8.19 12.66 -9.42
N ALA A 48 7.17 13.48 -9.18
CA ALA A 48 5.95 13.50 -9.97
C ALA A 48 6.16 14.10 -11.37
N SER A 49 7.08 15.05 -11.53
CA SER A 49 7.44 15.66 -12.82
C SER A 49 8.33 14.75 -13.68
N ASP A 50 8.98 13.76 -13.09
CA ASP A 50 9.87 12.83 -13.79
C ASP A 50 9.07 11.59 -14.28
N SER A 51 8.72 11.59 -15.57
CA SER A 51 8.02 10.49 -16.21
C SER A 51 8.81 9.16 -16.24
N GLN A 52 10.13 9.21 -16.13
CA GLN A 52 10.99 8.01 -16.11
C GLN A 52 10.99 7.36 -14.74
N ARG A 53 10.91 8.14 -13.68
CA ARG A 53 10.90 7.63 -12.30
C ARG A 53 9.55 7.06 -11.86
N LEU A 54 8.48 7.32 -12.58
CA LEU A 54 7.12 6.83 -12.25
C LEU A 54 6.75 7.06 -10.77
N GLY A 55 7.22 8.15 -10.17
CA GLY A 55 7.02 8.47 -8.76
C GLY A 55 7.89 7.65 -7.78
N TRP A 56 9.03 7.12 -8.23
CA TRP A 56 9.98 6.44 -7.34
C TRP A 56 10.67 7.41 -6.39
N ILE A 57 10.75 7.03 -5.13
CA ILE A 57 11.37 7.80 -4.05
C ILE A 57 12.71 7.14 -3.70
N ASP A 58 13.73 7.95 -3.47
CA ASP A 58 15.06 7.48 -3.05
C ASP A 58 14.99 6.68 -1.75
N ASP A 59 15.72 5.55 -1.67
CA ASP A 59 15.62 4.62 -0.56
C ASP A 59 16.10 5.22 0.78
N ARG A 60 16.95 6.25 0.78
CA ARG A 60 17.33 6.98 2.01
C ARG A 60 16.15 7.76 2.57
N ILE A 61 15.33 8.34 1.69
CA ILE A 61 14.11 9.06 2.10
C ILE A 61 13.05 8.06 2.56
N VAL A 62 12.94 6.93 1.87
CA VAL A 62 12.07 5.81 2.28
C VAL A 62 12.45 5.33 3.67
N GLU A 63 13.75 5.11 3.93
CA GLU A 63 14.24 4.68 5.24
C GLU A 63 13.91 5.69 6.33
N ALA A 64 14.17 6.96 6.10
CA ALA A 64 13.89 8.01 7.07
C ALA A 64 12.40 8.09 7.43
N GLY A 65 11.52 8.07 6.42
CA GLY A 65 10.07 8.10 6.61
C GLY A 65 9.55 6.85 7.33
N LEU A 66 9.99 5.66 6.93
CA LEU A 66 9.61 4.39 7.56
C LEU A 66 10.07 4.32 9.01
N ARG A 67 11.33 4.66 9.28
CA ARG A 67 11.91 4.67 10.63
C ARG A 67 11.20 5.65 11.55
N HIS A 68 10.92 6.85 11.07
CA HIS A 68 10.16 7.85 11.83
C HIS A 68 8.78 7.34 12.19
N TYR A 69 8.03 6.84 11.19
CA TYR A 69 6.69 6.32 11.38
C TYR A 69 6.66 5.14 12.36
N LEU A 70 7.51 4.13 12.17
CA LEU A 70 7.55 2.96 13.05
C LEU A 70 7.89 3.34 14.49
N ARG A 71 8.80 4.28 14.73
CA ARG A 71 9.09 4.80 16.08
C ARG A 71 7.87 5.46 16.71
N THR A 72 7.11 6.22 15.93
CA THR A 72 5.88 6.86 16.43
C THR A 72 4.84 5.81 16.83
N VAL A 73 4.61 4.82 15.97
CA VAL A 73 3.66 3.73 16.24
C VAL A 73 4.13 2.86 17.40
N PHE A 74 5.43 2.67 17.56
CA PHE A 74 6.03 1.91 18.64
C PHE A 74 5.71 2.46 20.02
N ASN A 75 5.68 3.80 20.11
CA ASN A 75 5.33 4.53 21.31
C ASN A 75 3.82 4.71 21.51
N ASP A 76 2.99 4.20 20.59
CA ASP A 76 1.54 4.23 20.68
C ASP A 76 1.05 2.96 21.41
N PRO A 77 0.59 3.06 22.65
CA PRO A 77 0.18 1.89 23.44
C PRO A 77 -1.04 1.17 22.85
N ASP A 78 -1.81 1.85 22.02
CA ASP A 78 -3.00 1.31 21.37
C ASP A 78 -2.68 0.65 20.04
N ALA A 79 -1.44 0.76 19.53
CA ALA A 79 -1.04 0.17 18.25
C ALA A 79 -0.36 -1.17 18.45
N ASN A 80 -0.87 -2.21 17.80
CA ASN A 80 -0.28 -3.55 17.79
C ASN A 80 0.06 -4.06 16.38
N THR A 81 -0.56 -3.50 15.34
CA THR A 81 -0.40 -3.95 13.96
C THR A 81 -0.20 -2.77 13.01
N VAL A 82 0.78 -2.89 12.11
CA VAL A 82 1.00 -1.92 11.03
C VAL A 82 0.81 -2.59 9.68
N LEU A 83 -0.07 -2.03 8.86
CA LEU A 83 -0.24 -2.39 7.45
C LEU A 83 0.60 -1.44 6.59
N LEU A 84 1.47 -1.96 5.73
CA LEU A 84 2.28 -1.14 4.82
C LEU A 84 1.63 -1.13 3.44
N ASP A 85 0.95 -0.02 3.08
CA ASP A 85 0.23 0.11 1.81
C ASP A 85 1.19 0.31 0.63
N ASN A 86 1.21 -0.68 -0.27
CA ASN A 86 2.04 -0.67 -1.47
C ASN A 86 3.55 -0.54 -1.18
N PHE A 87 4.01 -1.24 -0.16
CA PHE A 87 5.40 -1.30 0.27
C PHE A 87 5.74 -2.73 0.74
N PRO A 88 6.94 -3.26 0.44
CA PRO A 88 8.05 -2.67 -0.29
C PRO A 88 7.85 -2.67 -1.82
N GLY A 89 8.62 -1.83 -2.52
CA GLY A 89 8.61 -1.73 -3.97
C GLY A 89 9.84 -2.34 -4.66
N SER A 90 10.81 -2.87 -3.90
CA SER A 90 12.03 -3.52 -4.40
C SER A 90 12.61 -4.48 -3.35
N ALA A 91 13.58 -5.32 -3.76
CA ALA A 91 14.34 -6.18 -2.84
C ALA A 91 15.14 -5.37 -1.81
N ASP A 92 15.71 -4.23 -2.23
CA ASP A 92 16.46 -3.35 -1.33
C ASP A 92 15.54 -2.78 -0.25
N GLN A 93 14.30 -2.43 -0.60
CA GLN A 93 13.31 -1.98 0.37
C GLN A 93 12.82 -3.10 1.31
N VAL A 94 12.85 -4.37 0.89
CA VAL A 94 12.65 -5.50 1.81
C VAL A 94 13.76 -5.54 2.86
N ALA A 95 15.02 -5.50 2.41
CA ALA A 95 16.18 -5.51 3.30
C ALA A 95 16.16 -4.33 4.27
N LEU A 96 15.81 -3.14 3.77
CA LEU A 96 15.64 -1.92 4.55
C LEU A 96 14.56 -2.08 5.63
N LEU A 97 13.35 -2.54 5.26
CA LEU A 97 12.25 -2.80 6.21
C LEU A 97 12.69 -3.73 7.34
N LEU A 98 13.25 -4.87 6.98
CA LEU A 98 13.68 -5.89 7.96
C LEU A 98 14.82 -5.39 8.84
N SER A 99 15.75 -4.58 8.30
CA SER A 99 16.81 -3.93 9.08
C SER A 99 16.24 -2.93 10.09
N VAL A 100 15.27 -2.11 9.68
CA VAL A 100 14.63 -1.14 10.58
C VAL A 100 13.87 -1.85 11.69
N LEU A 101 13.10 -2.89 11.37
CA LEU A 101 12.33 -3.65 12.36
C LEU A 101 13.25 -4.36 13.36
N ARG A 102 14.30 -5.04 12.90
CA ARG A 102 15.27 -5.70 13.82
C ARG A 102 15.92 -4.74 14.83
N LYS A 103 16.11 -3.47 14.43
CA LYS A 103 16.70 -2.46 15.33
C LYS A 103 15.69 -1.84 16.29
N LEU A 104 14.43 -1.75 15.91
CA LEU A 104 13.39 -1.11 16.72
C LEU A 104 12.65 -2.12 17.59
N GLU A 105 12.29 -3.28 17.04
CA GLU A 105 11.51 -4.32 17.69
C GLU A 105 11.84 -5.69 17.11
N PRO A 106 12.88 -6.35 17.66
CA PRO A 106 13.30 -7.67 17.20
C PRO A 106 12.22 -8.75 17.32
N ALA A 107 11.26 -8.58 18.22
CA ALA A 107 10.18 -9.52 18.47
C ALA A 107 8.97 -9.29 17.52
N CYS A 108 8.98 -8.21 16.75
CA CYS A 108 7.88 -7.91 15.81
C CYS A 108 7.84 -8.92 14.68
N ARG A 109 6.67 -9.56 14.51
CA ARG A 109 6.43 -10.51 13.44
C ARG A 109 6.16 -9.76 12.12
N VAL A 110 6.64 -10.34 11.03
CA VAL A 110 6.38 -9.83 9.68
C VAL A 110 5.61 -10.87 8.89
N GLU A 111 4.48 -10.47 8.29
CA GLU A 111 3.66 -11.31 7.42
C GLU A 111 3.49 -10.62 6.07
N ALA A 112 4.24 -11.06 5.07
CA ALA A 112 4.25 -10.43 3.77
C ALA A 112 3.09 -10.92 2.90
N ILE A 113 2.33 -10.00 2.28
CA ILE A 113 1.18 -10.33 1.44
C ILE A 113 1.39 -9.79 0.03
N GLU A 114 1.44 -10.68 -0.94
CA GLU A 114 1.42 -10.34 -2.34
C GLU A 114 -0.01 -10.40 -2.87
N VAL A 115 -0.55 -9.23 -3.24
CA VAL A 115 -1.91 -9.12 -3.77
C VAL A 115 -1.91 -9.38 -5.27
N HIS A 116 -2.67 -10.36 -5.69
CA HIS A 116 -2.85 -10.76 -7.09
C HIS A 116 -4.24 -10.43 -7.61
N THR A 117 -4.32 -10.27 -8.92
CA THR A 117 -5.57 -10.29 -9.67
C THR A 117 -5.26 -10.49 -11.15
N ASP A 118 -6.20 -10.96 -11.93
CA ASP A 118 -6.03 -11.13 -13.37
C ASP A 118 -5.92 -9.77 -14.10
N MET A 119 -5.33 -9.81 -15.31
CA MET A 119 -5.06 -8.61 -16.11
C MET A 119 -6.34 -7.88 -16.56
N ARG A 120 -7.44 -8.61 -16.77
CA ARG A 120 -8.73 -8.03 -17.17
C ARG A 120 -9.28 -7.19 -16.02
N THR A 121 -9.32 -7.77 -14.83
CA THR A 121 -9.76 -7.10 -13.60
C THR A 121 -8.88 -5.88 -13.28
N LEU A 122 -7.54 -5.97 -13.43
CA LEU A 122 -6.64 -4.83 -13.26
C LEU A 122 -7.02 -3.67 -14.18
N LYS A 123 -7.20 -3.93 -15.47
CA LYS A 123 -7.58 -2.91 -16.45
C LYS A 123 -8.92 -2.30 -16.12
N GLN A 124 -9.92 -3.12 -15.81
CA GLN A 124 -11.26 -2.67 -15.46
C GLN A 124 -11.26 -1.79 -14.21
N ARG A 125 -10.55 -2.21 -13.15
CA ARG A 125 -10.43 -1.42 -11.92
C ARG A 125 -9.71 -0.10 -12.17
N ALA A 126 -8.63 -0.10 -12.96
CA ALA A 126 -7.92 1.11 -13.32
C ALA A 126 -8.78 2.11 -14.10
N GLN A 127 -9.58 1.62 -15.07
CA GLN A 127 -10.50 2.44 -15.86
C GLN A 127 -11.63 3.04 -15.01
N ASN A 128 -12.15 2.26 -14.07
CA ASN A 128 -13.29 2.66 -13.24
C ASN A 128 -12.91 3.48 -12.01
N ARG A 129 -11.63 3.44 -11.60
CA ARG A 129 -11.18 4.15 -10.41
C ARG A 129 -11.24 5.66 -10.60
N LYS A 130 -11.97 6.29 -9.69
CA LYS A 130 -12.09 7.74 -9.60
C LYS A 130 -11.45 8.25 -8.31
N VAL A 131 -11.06 9.50 -8.32
CA VAL A 131 -10.47 10.22 -7.19
C VAL A 131 -11.17 11.56 -6.99
N CYS A 132 -11.13 12.07 -5.77
CA CYS A 132 -11.74 13.34 -5.40
C CYS A 132 -10.68 14.31 -4.88
N HIS A 133 -10.32 15.32 -5.68
CA HIS A 133 -9.35 16.35 -5.28
C HIS A 133 -9.86 17.29 -4.18
N ARG A 134 -11.17 17.28 -3.89
CA ARG A 134 -11.73 18.06 -2.77
C ARG A 134 -11.55 17.34 -1.43
N CYS A 135 -11.68 16.00 -1.43
CA CYS A 135 -11.48 15.20 -0.22
C CYS A 135 -10.01 15.02 0.14
N GLU A 136 -9.17 14.89 -0.88
CA GLU A 136 -7.72 14.71 -0.73
C GLU A 136 -7.03 15.68 -1.68
N ARG A 137 -6.55 16.78 -1.12
CA ARG A 137 -5.78 17.78 -1.86
C ARG A 137 -4.32 17.33 -1.91
N ASP A 138 -3.90 16.88 -3.08
CA ASP A 138 -2.50 16.73 -3.41
C ASP A 138 -2.21 17.64 -4.61
N PRO A 139 -1.47 18.73 -4.44
CA PRO A 139 -1.21 19.68 -5.52
C PRO A 139 -0.30 19.12 -6.61
N ILE A 140 0.34 17.99 -6.36
CA ILE A 140 1.40 17.45 -7.21
C ILE A 140 0.97 16.18 -7.90
N SER A 141 0.27 15.31 -7.18
CA SER A 141 -0.13 13.99 -7.68
C SER A 141 -1.63 13.76 -7.58
N ASP A 142 -2.08 12.64 -8.09
CA ASP A 142 -3.45 12.21 -7.87
C ASP A 142 -3.69 11.88 -6.41
N PRO A 143 -4.92 12.09 -5.90
CA PRO A 143 -5.35 11.56 -4.62
C PRO A 143 -5.03 10.06 -4.53
N ARG A 144 -4.62 9.64 -3.35
CA ARG A 144 -4.19 8.25 -3.10
C ARG A 144 -5.37 7.31 -2.96
N LEU A 145 -6.39 7.79 -2.25
CA LEU A 145 -7.56 6.99 -1.94
C LEU A 145 -8.57 7.00 -3.09
N PRO A 146 -9.19 5.85 -3.41
CA PRO A 146 -10.29 5.80 -4.34
C PRO A 146 -11.51 6.55 -3.74
N ALA A 147 -12.22 7.28 -4.59
CA ALA A 147 -13.44 7.95 -4.18
C ALA A 147 -14.67 7.16 -4.66
N ILE A 148 -15.68 7.09 -3.80
CA ILE A 148 -16.94 6.42 -4.09
C ILE A 148 -17.89 7.42 -4.75
N PRO A 149 -18.49 7.10 -5.92
CA PRO A 149 -19.52 7.92 -6.52
C PRO A 149 -20.78 7.99 -5.67
N ARG A 150 -21.49 9.12 -5.73
CA ARG A 150 -22.79 9.30 -5.09
C ARG A 150 -23.85 8.48 -5.85
N PRO A 151 -24.77 7.80 -5.15
CA PRO A 151 -25.92 7.18 -5.81
C PRO A 151 -26.67 8.17 -6.72
N GLY A 152 -26.96 7.74 -7.93
CA GLY A 152 -27.60 8.57 -8.97
C GLY A 152 -26.68 9.58 -9.67
N ASN A 153 -25.44 9.78 -9.24
CA ASN A 153 -24.48 10.65 -9.92
C ASN A 153 -23.06 10.08 -9.90
N ALA A 154 -22.69 9.43 -10.97
CA ALA A 154 -21.38 8.75 -11.11
C ALA A 154 -20.16 9.70 -11.09
N TRP A 155 -20.38 11.01 -11.14
CA TRP A 155 -19.32 12.02 -11.17
C TRP A 155 -19.28 12.89 -9.92
N ALA A 156 -20.18 12.68 -8.97
CA ALA A 156 -20.16 13.36 -7.67
C ALA A 156 -19.61 12.45 -6.58
N CYS A 157 -18.71 12.98 -5.75
CA CYS A 157 -18.18 12.26 -4.59
C CYS A 157 -19.26 12.04 -3.53
N SER A 158 -19.44 10.81 -3.06
CA SER A 158 -20.40 10.50 -2.01
C SER A 158 -20.12 11.23 -0.69
N ARG A 159 -18.83 11.50 -0.40
CA ARG A 159 -18.38 12.13 0.85
C ARG A 159 -18.57 13.64 0.89
N CYS A 160 -18.26 14.35 -0.21
CA CYS A 160 -18.22 15.82 -0.19
C CYS A 160 -19.01 16.49 -1.33
N GLY A 161 -19.63 15.72 -2.22
CA GLY A 161 -20.33 16.23 -3.41
C GLY A 161 -19.44 16.82 -4.50
N GLY A 162 -18.11 16.87 -4.29
CA GLY A 162 -17.15 17.39 -5.27
C GLY A 162 -17.04 16.53 -6.51
N LEU A 163 -16.58 17.11 -7.63
CA LEU A 163 -16.41 16.41 -8.89
C LEU A 163 -15.36 15.30 -8.76
N LEU A 164 -15.69 14.13 -9.28
CA LEU A 164 -14.79 12.99 -9.39
C LEU A 164 -14.03 13.01 -10.72
N HIS A 165 -12.78 12.61 -10.68
CA HIS A 165 -11.90 12.54 -11.83
C HIS A 165 -11.33 11.13 -12.01
N PRO A 166 -11.10 10.65 -13.25
CA PRO A 166 -10.26 9.49 -13.47
C PRO A 166 -8.87 9.74 -12.89
N ARG A 167 -8.27 8.73 -12.29
CA ARG A 167 -6.91 8.85 -11.74
C ARG A 167 -5.89 8.87 -12.89
N ARG A 168 -5.09 9.94 -13.01
CA ARG A 168 -4.08 10.10 -14.08
C ARG A 168 -3.08 8.96 -14.11
N GLY A 169 -2.65 8.51 -12.93
CA GLY A 169 -1.71 7.38 -12.78
C GLY A 169 -2.24 6.04 -13.30
N ASP A 170 -3.53 5.94 -13.63
CA ASP A 170 -4.17 4.75 -14.19
C ASP A 170 -4.45 4.87 -15.70
N SER A 171 -3.95 5.93 -16.35
CA SER A 171 -3.97 5.99 -17.82
C SER A 171 -3.31 4.74 -18.43
N PRO A 172 -3.76 4.25 -19.59
CA PRO A 172 -3.27 2.99 -20.16
C PRO A 172 -1.74 2.91 -20.28
N ARG A 173 -1.11 4.03 -20.66
CA ARG A 173 0.35 4.13 -20.79
C ARG A 173 1.04 3.97 -19.42
N LEU A 174 0.59 4.70 -18.41
CA LEU A 174 1.18 4.66 -17.06
C LEU A 174 0.88 3.33 -16.35
N LEU A 175 -0.32 2.80 -16.51
CA LEU A 175 -0.68 1.49 -15.97
C LEU A 175 0.25 0.40 -16.55
N LYS A 176 0.47 0.38 -17.87
CA LYS A 176 1.39 -0.57 -18.52
C LYS A 176 2.82 -0.43 -18.00
N ALA A 177 3.34 0.79 -17.90
CA ALA A 177 4.69 1.05 -17.41
C ALA A 177 4.86 0.60 -15.94
N ARG A 178 3.89 0.92 -15.08
CA ARG A 178 3.89 0.53 -13.66
C ARG A 178 3.73 -0.99 -13.48
N SER A 179 2.90 -1.64 -14.30
CA SER A 179 2.75 -3.09 -14.27
C SER A 179 4.03 -3.80 -14.69
N LYS A 180 4.68 -3.33 -15.78
CA LYS A 180 5.98 -3.86 -16.22
C LYS A 180 7.05 -3.69 -15.13
N ARG A 181 7.09 -2.52 -14.49
CA ARG A 181 8.02 -2.29 -13.38
C ARG A 181 7.79 -3.30 -12.25
N TYR A 182 6.54 -3.49 -11.82
CA TYR A 182 6.23 -4.48 -10.78
C TYR A 182 6.69 -5.88 -11.18
N GLN A 183 6.42 -6.32 -12.40
CA GLN A 183 6.88 -7.63 -12.91
C GLN A 183 8.39 -7.80 -12.80
N ASN A 184 9.16 -6.74 -13.10
CA ASN A 184 10.61 -6.77 -13.03
C ASN A 184 11.17 -6.92 -11.60
N VAL A 185 10.45 -6.45 -10.59
CA VAL A 185 10.92 -6.44 -9.18
C VAL A 185 10.27 -7.50 -8.30
N ALA A 186 9.13 -8.06 -8.70
CA ALA A 186 8.33 -8.96 -7.88
C ALA A 186 9.09 -10.19 -7.39
N ALA A 187 9.88 -10.82 -8.27
CA ALA A 187 10.69 -11.97 -7.90
C ALA A 187 11.74 -11.62 -6.83
N GLY A 188 12.39 -10.46 -6.96
CA GLY A 188 13.37 -9.98 -5.98
C GLY A 188 12.72 -9.66 -4.61
N ILE A 189 11.50 -9.10 -4.61
CA ILE A 189 10.77 -8.84 -3.37
C ILE A 189 10.46 -10.17 -2.66
N ARG A 190 9.91 -11.16 -3.37
CA ARG A 190 9.64 -12.49 -2.79
C ARG A 190 10.90 -13.15 -2.26
N ALA A 191 11.97 -13.19 -3.08
CA ALA A 191 13.24 -13.76 -2.68
C ALA A 191 13.82 -13.07 -1.41
N GLY A 192 13.71 -11.75 -1.31
CA GLY A 192 14.16 -10.99 -0.15
C GLY A 192 13.44 -11.39 1.14
N PHE A 193 12.13 -11.58 1.09
CA PHE A 193 11.36 -12.07 2.25
C PHE A 193 11.70 -13.52 2.58
N THR A 194 11.73 -14.42 1.59
CA THR A 194 12.04 -15.84 1.79
C THR A 194 13.45 -16.04 2.37
N ALA A 195 14.44 -15.28 1.91
CA ALA A 195 15.81 -15.33 2.44
C ALA A 195 15.90 -14.88 3.91
N ALA A 196 14.94 -14.09 4.37
CA ALA A 196 14.82 -13.66 5.77
C ALA A 196 13.92 -14.57 6.61
N GLY A 197 13.44 -15.70 6.08
CA GLY A 197 12.53 -16.61 6.76
C GLY A 197 11.09 -16.08 6.89
N VAL A 198 10.72 -15.05 6.10
CA VAL A 198 9.37 -14.49 6.08
C VAL A 198 8.58 -15.14 4.94
N GLU A 199 7.48 -15.79 5.27
CA GLU A 199 6.56 -16.35 4.29
C GLU A 199 5.82 -15.25 3.54
N VAL A 200 5.64 -15.45 2.22
CA VAL A 200 4.85 -14.55 1.38
C VAL A 200 3.53 -15.23 1.02
N THR A 201 2.46 -14.76 1.63
CA THR A 201 1.10 -15.21 1.32
C THR A 201 0.61 -14.55 0.03
N CYS A 202 0.17 -15.36 -0.94
CA CYS A 202 -0.47 -14.88 -2.15
C CYS A 202 -1.97 -14.71 -1.93
N LEU A 203 -2.47 -13.49 -2.10
CA LEU A 203 -3.87 -13.14 -1.94
C LEU A 203 -4.51 -12.79 -3.27
N ASP A 204 -5.44 -13.60 -3.74
CA ASP A 204 -6.22 -13.30 -4.94
C ASP A 204 -7.39 -12.37 -4.63
N THR A 205 -7.46 -11.25 -5.35
CA THR A 205 -8.52 -10.27 -5.26
C THR A 205 -9.39 -10.21 -6.52
N THR A 206 -9.29 -11.20 -7.40
CA THR A 206 -10.00 -11.22 -8.69
C THR A 206 -11.51 -11.13 -8.52
N THR A 207 -12.07 -11.84 -7.55
CA THR A 207 -13.51 -11.81 -7.27
C THR A 207 -13.91 -10.51 -6.56
N THR A 208 -13.59 -10.36 -5.28
CA THR A 208 -13.90 -9.16 -4.50
C THR A 208 -12.75 -8.81 -3.55
N ILE A 209 -12.56 -7.51 -3.33
CA ILE A 209 -11.56 -7.03 -2.36
C ILE A 209 -12.07 -7.25 -0.93
N GLU A 210 -13.36 -7.12 -0.72
CA GLU A 210 -14.03 -7.37 0.57
C GLU A 210 -13.93 -8.83 1.00
N GLY A 211 -14.07 -9.78 0.06
CA GLY A 211 -13.82 -11.21 0.29
C GLY A 211 -12.38 -11.46 0.70
N ALA A 212 -11.42 -10.87 -0.02
CA ALA A 212 -10.01 -10.97 0.31
C ALA A 212 -9.69 -10.35 1.69
N ALA A 213 -10.31 -9.22 2.05
CA ALA A 213 -10.16 -8.60 3.36
C ALA A 213 -10.65 -9.52 4.49
N LYS A 214 -11.78 -10.22 4.29
CA LYS A 214 -12.30 -11.19 5.27
C LYS A 214 -11.35 -12.38 5.49
N LEU A 215 -10.65 -12.83 4.45
CA LEU A 215 -9.64 -13.89 4.55
C LEU A 215 -8.40 -13.44 5.35
N LEU A 216 -8.02 -12.16 5.23
CA LEU A 216 -6.89 -11.61 5.97
C LEU A 216 -7.21 -11.19 7.41
N ALA A 217 -8.45 -10.84 7.70
CA ALA A 217 -8.83 -10.33 9.02
C ALA A 217 -8.40 -11.24 10.19
N PRO A 218 -8.50 -12.59 10.12
CA PRO A 218 -8.03 -13.49 11.18
C PRO A 218 -6.52 -13.40 11.43
N LEU A 219 -5.70 -13.22 10.39
CA LEU A 219 -4.24 -13.07 10.51
C LEU A 219 -3.84 -11.85 11.35
N LEU A 220 -4.70 -10.82 11.35
CA LEU A 220 -4.46 -9.57 12.08
C LEU A 220 -4.94 -9.62 13.54
N ILE A 221 -5.73 -10.64 13.91
CA ILE A 221 -6.30 -10.79 15.26
C ILE A 221 -5.51 -11.83 16.06
N SER A 222 -5.13 -12.91 15.42
CA SER A 222 -4.45 -14.03 16.08
C SER A 222 -2.93 -13.89 15.92
N GLY A 223 -2.22 -13.76 17.05
CA GLY A 223 -0.77 -13.95 17.07
C GLY A 223 -0.32 -15.38 16.72
N SER A 224 -1.14 -16.17 16.05
CA SER A 224 -0.86 -17.55 15.67
C SER A 224 -0.60 -17.68 14.18
N PRO A 225 0.45 -18.41 13.77
CA PRO A 225 0.66 -18.72 12.34
C PRO A 225 -0.52 -19.52 11.82
N VAL A 226 -0.98 -19.19 10.63
CA VAL A 226 -1.90 -20.06 9.88
C VAL A 226 -1.12 -21.31 9.50
N ARG A 227 -1.60 -22.47 9.94
CA ARG A 227 -1.10 -23.77 9.50
C ARG A 227 -1.61 -24.11 8.12
#